data_f50d459f2243a9dc4bac22b4ac210584
#
_entry.id   f50d459f2243a9dc4bac22b4ac210584
#
_cell.length_a   1.000
_cell.length_b   1.000
_cell.length_c   1.000
_cell.angle_alpha   90.00
_cell.angle_beta   90.00
_cell.angle_gamma   90.00
#
_symmetry.space_group_name_H-M   'P 1'
#
loop_
_entity.id
_entity.type
_entity.pdbx_description
1 polymer ?
#
loop_
_entity_poly.entity_id
_entity_poly.type
_entity_poly.pdbx_seq_one_letter_code
_entity_poly.pdbx_strand_id
1 'polypeptide(L)'
;MALSHSDLLKLKRWNTPTIYNGWEQITESDIAGDAFNLEETRDFMPQMGPMVGYAVTVVIEPSSAKHKQNKAAGADYREYVASVPGPKIVVVQDRDKPRVIGSLWGEVNSNTHRALGCVGTITDGAIRDVDEMTNAGFKALARRLCVGHAHVVPVEWNCEVEVFGRKIQPGQLIHADKHGFLAVPQEDEEKLLEASLFMDENECNTVIAAARSCAGLDSPLALEKLNEAAKAFSDATREKFNRDGEW
;
A
#
# COMPACT_ATOMS: atom_id res chain seq x y z
N MET A 1 13.15 -9.25 11.00
CA MET A 1 12.37 -10.53 10.73
C MET A 1 11.04 -10.14 10.10
N ALA A 2 10.47 -10.97 9.21
CA ALA A 2 9.13 -10.70 8.69
C ALA A 2 8.12 -10.60 9.85
N LEU A 3 7.17 -9.66 9.74
CA LEU A 3 6.12 -9.47 10.72
C LEU A 3 5.22 -10.72 10.83
N SER A 4 4.73 -11.00 12.02
CA SER A 4 3.74 -12.07 12.21
C SER A 4 2.42 -11.71 11.49
N HIS A 5 1.62 -12.73 11.15
CA HIS A 5 0.29 -12.49 10.58
C HIS A 5 -0.59 -11.63 11.49
N SER A 6 -0.46 -11.80 12.81
CA SER A 6 -1.14 -10.96 13.81
C SER A 6 -0.73 -9.49 13.70
N ASP A 7 0.55 -9.21 13.49
CA ASP A 7 1.05 -7.83 13.41
C ASP A 7 0.61 -7.16 12.11
N LEU A 8 0.60 -7.90 11.00
CA LEU A 8 0.04 -7.42 9.73
C LEU A 8 -1.46 -7.09 9.85
N LEU A 9 -2.23 -7.88 10.59
CA LEU A 9 -3.65 -7.59 10.88
C LEU A 9 -3.82 -6.36 11.78
N LYS A 10 -2.89 -6.09 12.70
CA LYS A 10 -2.91 -4.86 13.51
C LYS A 10 -2.62 -3.64 12.64
N LEU A 11 -1.60 -3.69 11.76
CA LEU A 11 -1.31 -2.59 10.81
C LEU A 11 -2.52 -2.26 9.94
N LYS A 12 -3.31 -3.24 9.56
CA LYS A 12 -4.54 -3.04 8.76
C LYS A 12 -5.62 -2.21 9.47
N ARG A 13 -5.48 -1.91 10.76
CA ARG A 13 -6.46 -1.08 11.53
C ARG A 13 -6.39 0.40 11.16
N TRP A 14 -5.24 0.87 10.67
CA TRP A 14 -5.01 2.27 10.34
C TRP A 14 -5.02 2.49 8.83
N ASN A 15 -5.29 3.73 8.44
CA ASN A 15 -5.10 4.16 7.06
C ASN A 15 -3.61 4.32 6.74
N THR A 16 -3.27 4.39 5.44
CA THR A 16 -1.88 4.51 4.99
C THR A 16 -1.18 5.76 5.49
N PRO A 17 -1.80 6.96 5.58
CA PRO A 17 -1.19 8.13 6.21
C PRO A 17 -0.77 7.92 7.67
N THR A 18 -1.59 7.27 8.50
CA THR A 18 -1.21 6.97 9.90
C THR A 18 0.00 6.02 9.97
N ILE A 19 0.07 5.03 9.08
CA ILE A 19 1.25 4.16 8.98
C ILE A 19 2.48 4.95 8.53
N TYR A 20 2.32 5.89 7.60
CA TYR A 20 3.39 6.78 7.16
C TYR A 20 3.92 7.64 8.34
N ASN A 21 3.06 8.22 9.16
CA ASN A 21 3.48 9.01 10.33
C ASN A 21 4.35 8.20 11.31
N GLY A 22 4.02 6.92 11.50
CA GLY A 22 4.86 6.00 12.28
C GLY A 22 6.18 5.66 11.59
N TRP A 23 6.12 5.34 10.28
CA TRP A 23 7.31 5.00 9.50
C TRP A 23 8.31 6.16 9.43
N GLU A 24 7.85 7.39 9.25
CA GLU A 24 8.68 8.60 9.21
C GLU A 24 9.58 8.74 10.46
N GLN A 25 9.11 8.27 11.62
CA GLN A 25 9.85 8.38 12.88
C GLN A 25 10.98 7.36 13.01
N ILE A 26 11.00 6.32 12.20
CA ILE A 26 11.95 5.20 12.33
C ILE A 26 12.88 5.03 11.13
N THR A 27 12.54 5.62 9.98
CA THR A 27 13.28 5.43 8.73
C THR A 27 14.50 6.33 8.63
N GLU A 28 15.53 5.83 7.94
CA GLU A 28 16.66 6.62 7.44
C GLU A 28 16.54 6.93 5.93
N SER A 29 15.47 6.45 5.28
CA SER A 29 15.19 6.72 3.87
C SER A 29 14.71 8.16 3.65
N ASP A 30 14.80 8.66 2.41
CA ASP A 30 14.22 9.95 2.04
C ASP A 30 12.68 9.86 2.07
N ILE A 31 12.08 10.48 3.07
CA ILE A 31 10.62 10.50 3.27
C ILE A 31 9.86 11.14 2.11
N ALA A 32 10.48 12.04 1.37
CA ALA A 32 9.87 12.70 0.20
C ALA A 32 10.10 11.92 -1.10
N GLY A 33 11.19 11.14 -1.18
CA GLY A 33 11.67 10.51 -2.39
C GLY A 33 11.29 9.04 -2.55
N ASP A 34 11.23 8.24 -1.49
CA ASP A 34 11.37 6.78 -1.61
C ASP A 34 10.23 5.91 -1.07
N ALA A 35 9.19 6.47 -0.45
CA ALA A 35 8.26 5.66 0.31
C ALA A 35 6.91 5.40 -0.36
N PHE A 36 6.22 6.43 -0.82
CA PHE A 36 4.84 6.34 -1.32
C PHE A 36 4.74 6.64 -2.81
N ASN A 37 3.60 6.33 -3.43
CA ASN A 37 3.33 6.60 -4.84
C ASN A 37 3.39 8.10 -5.15
N LEU A 38 3.98 8.44 -6.30
CA LEU A 38 4.10 9.83 -6.80
C LEU A 38 2.97 10.22 -7.75
N GLU A 39 2.35 9.24 -8.41
CA GLU A 39 1.21 9.44 -9.31
C GLU A 39 -0.09 9.06 -8.60
N GLU A 40 -1.19 9.66 -9.03
CA GLU A 40 -2.53 9.34 -8.52
C GLU A 40 -2.87 7.86 -8.71
N THR A 41 -3.34 7.22 -7.63
CA THR A 41 -3.90 5.87 -7.64
C THR A 41 -5.39 5.94 -7.39
N ARG A 42 -6.14 4.98 -7.93
CA ARG A 42 -7.57 4.85 -7.66
C ARG A 42 -7.86 3.54 -6.93
N ASP A 43 -8.39 3.66 -5.73
CA ASP A 43 -8.94 2.53 -4.98
C ASP A 43 -10.36 2.23 -5.49
N PHE A 44 -10.53 1.09 -6.14
CA PHE A 44 -11.82 0.69 -6.70
C PHE A 44 -12.72 -0.02 -5.69
N MET A 45 -12.21 -0.36 -4.51
CA MET A 45 -12.92 -1.06 -3.43
C MET A 45 -12.60 -0.44 -2.06
N PRO A 46 -12.85 0.89 -1.86
CA PRO A 46 -12.49 1.58 -0.62
C PRO A 46 -13.24 1.02 0.61
N GLN A 47 -14.41 0.43 0.41
CA GLN A 47 -15.20 -0.22 1.46
C GLN A 47 -14.52 -1.44 2.10
N MET A 48 -13.51 -2.02 1.44
CA MET A 48 -12.74 -3.15 1.99
C MET A 48 -11.68 -2.72 3.01
N GLY A 49 -11.50 -1.40 3.21
CA GLY A 49 -10.47 -0.87 4.09
C GLY A 49 -9.05 -1.06 3.55
N PRO A 50 -8.01 -0.85 4.37
CA PRO A 50 -6.63 -1.03 3.96
C PRO A 50 -6.29 -2.49 3.62
N MET A 51 -5.29 -2.69 2.78
CA MET A 51 -4.63 -3.98 2.57
C MET A 51 -3.17 -3.90 2.96
N VAL A 52 -2.66 -4.97 3.57
CA VAL A 52 -1.28 -5.10 4.02
C VAL A 52 -0.74 -6.45 3.57
N GLY A 53 0.47 -6.48 3.04
CA GLY A 53 1.09 -7.72 2.60
C GLY A 53 2.41 -7.53 1.88
N TYR A 54 3.07 -8.63 1.57
CA TYR A 54 4.35 -8.66 0.88
C TYR A 54 4.17 -8.63 -0.64
N ALA A 55 5.01 -7.86 -1.33
CA ALA A 55 4.94 -7.66 -2.77
C ALA A 55 5.25 -8.93 -3.55
N VAL A 56 4.33 -9.31 -4.41
CA VAL A 56 4.54 -10.25 -5.52
C VAL A 56 4.58 -9.43 -6.80
N THR A 57 5.74 -9.30 -7.41
CA THR A 57 5.95 -8.40 -8.55
C THR A 57 5.78 -9.12 -9.88
N VAL A 58 5.15 -8.46 -10.84
CA VAL A 58 4.95 -8.97 -12.20
C VAL A 58 4.87 -7.83 -13.22
N VAL A 59 5.41 -8.07 -14.40
CA VAL A 59 5.36 -7.16 -15.56
C VAL A 59 4.44 -7.74 -16.61
N ILE A 60 3.61 -6.90 -17.23
CA ILE A 60 2.75 -7.23 -18.35
C ILE A 60 2.98 -6.27 -19.52
N GLU A 61 2.65 -6.70 -20.74
CA GLU A 61 2.66 -5.89 -21.98
C GLU A 61 1.47 -6.32 -22.84
N PRO A 62 0.24 -5.88 -22.52
CA PRO A 62 -0.99 -6.32 -23.17
C PRO A 62 -1.06 -6.03 -24.67
N SER A 63 -0.35 -5.01 -25.18
CA SER A 63 -0.29 -4.68 -26.62
C SER A 63 0.43 -5.75 -27.44
N SER A 64 1.29 -6.55 -26.85
CA SER A 64 2.21 -7.44 -27.54
C SER A 64 1.75 -8.91 -27.56
N ALA A 65 1.25 -9.38 -28.70
CA ALA A 65 0.87 -10.77 -28.88
C ALA A 65 2.06 -11.77 -28.83
N LYS A 66 3.31 -11.28 -28.97
CA LYS A 66 4.51 -12.14 -28.99
C LYS A 66 4.68 -12.94 -27.69
N HIS A 67 4.29 -12.38 -26.55
CA HIS A 67 4.46 -13.01 -25.26
C HIS A 67 3.57 -14.27 -25.07
N LYS A 68 2.48 -14.40 -25.82
CA LYS A 68 1.64 -15.61 -25.83
C LYS A 68 2.35 -16.86 -26.37
N GLN A 69 3.52 -16.70 -26.99
CA GLN A 69 4.35 -17.82 -27.42
C GLN A 69 4.94 -18.60 -26.22
N ASN A 70 5.20 -17.94 -25.11
CA ASN A 70 5.61 -18.63 -23.87
C ASN A 70 4.37 -19.26 -23.19
N LYS A 71 4.08 -20.52 -23.52
CA LYS A 71 2.93 -21.23 -22.96
C LYS A 71 3.07 -21.58 -21.49
N ALA A 72 4.29 -21.62 -20.95
CA ALA A 72 4.57 -21.93 -19.56
C ALA A 72 4.42 -20.70 -18.64
N ALA A 73 4.52 -19.48 -19.16
CA ALA A 73 4.57 -18.24 -18.36
C ALA A 73 3.50 -18.16 -17.26
N GLY A 74 2.26 -18.53 -17.57
CA GLY A 74 1.17 -18.49 -16.60
C GLY A 74 1.30 -19.52 -15.47
N ALA A 75 1.89 -20.69 -15.73
CA ALA A 75 2.14 -21.71 -14.72
C ALA A 75 3.33 -21.30 -13.84
N ASP A 76 4.44 -20.98 -14.46
CA ASP A 76 5.69 -20.59 -13.78
C ASP A 76 5.47 -19.34 -12.87
N TYR A 77 4.71 -18.37 -13.37
CA TYR A 77 4.32 -17.21 -12.55
C TYR A 77 3.48 -17.62 -11.34
N ARG A 78 2.50 -18.52 -11.48
CA ARG A 78 1.71 -18.98 -10.34
C ARG A 78 2.54 -19.78 -9.33
N GLU A 79 3.55 -20.52 -9.76
CA GLU A 79 4.51 -21.18 -8.86
C GLU A 79 5.28 -20.14 -8.04
N TYR A 80 5.75 -19.06 -8.67
CA TYR A 80 6.35 -17.95 -7.95
C TYR A 80 5.37 -17.33 -6.94
N VAL A 81 4.13 -17.02 -7.35
CA VAL A 81 3.11 -16.49 -6.42
C VAL A 81 2.93 -17.41 -5.22
N ALA A 82 2.87 -18.72 -5.45
CA ALA A 82 2.69 -19.72 -4.39
C ALA A 82 3.89 -19.77 -3.42
N SER A 83 5.11 -19.53 -3.91
CA SER A 83 6.34 -19.60 -3.12
C SER A 83 6.53 -18.44 -2.14
N VAL A 84 5.90 -17.30 -2.38
CA VAL A 84 6.02 -16.13 -1.50
C VAL A 84 5.13 -16.31 -0.27
N PRO A 85 5.63 -16.06 0.97
CA PRO A 85 4.80 -16.07 2.17
C PRO A 85 3.66 -15.06 2.11
N GLY A 86 2.49 -15.42 2.65
CA GLY A 86 1.32 -14.52 2.71
C GLY A 86 1.18 -13.79 4.05
N PRO A 87 0.30 -12.76 4.10
CA PRO A 87 -0.52 -12.21 3.00
C PRO A 87 0.31 -11.50 1.94
N LYS A 88 -0.18 -11.48 0.70
CA LYS A 88 0.53 -10.94 -0.47
C LYS A 88 -0.27 -9.85 -1.18
N ILE A 89 0.43 -8.88 -1.74
CA ILE A 89 -0.13 -7.88 -2.66
C ILE A 89 0.59 -8.04 -4.00
N VAL A 90 -0.17 -8.25 -5.08
CA VAL A 90 0.42 -8.36 -6.42
C VAL A 90 0.65 -6.97 -6.98
N VAL A 91 1.89 -6.64 -7.28
CA VAL A 91 2.29 -5.37 -7.87
C VAL A 91 2.57 -5.58 -9.35
N VAL A 92 1.74 -4.97 -10.20
CA VAL A 92 1.76 -5.19 -11.66
C VAL A 92 2.20 -3.94 -12.37
N GLN A 93 3.37 -4.00 -13.00
CA GLN A 93 3.83 -2.98 -13.93
C GLN A 93 3.29 -3.26 -15.34
N ASP A 94 2.56 -2.28 -15.90
CA ASP A 94 2.12 -2.33 -17.30
C ASP A 94 3.10 -1.55 -18.20
N ARG A 95 3.78 -2.24 -19.10
CA ARG A 95 4.71 -1.63 -20.05
C ARG A 95 4.05 -0.74 -21.08
N ASP A 96 2.73 -0.89 -21.30
CA ASP A 96 1.98 -0.06 -22.25
C ASP A 96 1.65 1.34 -21.70
N LYS A 97 1.92 1.60 -20.41
CA LYS A 97 1.69 2.93 -19.83
C LYS A 97 2.41 4.04 -20.62
N PRO A 98 1.81 5.20 -20.82
CA PRO A 98 0.53 5.64 -20.25
C PRO A 98 -0.71 5.12 -21.03
N ARG A 99 -0.53 4.44 -22.17
CA ARG A 99 -1.61 3.95 -23.03
C ARG A 99 -2.01 2.52 -22.67
N VAL A 100 -2.55 2.36 -21.47
CA VAL A 100 -3.04 1.07 -20.98
C VAL A 100 -4.21 0.55 -21.81
N ILE A 101 -4.14 -0.69 -22.33
CA ILE A 101 -5.13 -1.25 -23.24
C ILE A 101 -5.79 -2.56 -22.79
N GLY A 102 -5.20 -3.26 -21.79
CA GLY A 102 -5.72 -4.54 -21.34
C GLY A 102 -5.52 -4.75 -19.84
N SER A 103 -6.21 -5.73 -19.28
CA SER A 103 -6.15 -6.05 -17.86
C SER A 103 -5.68 -7.47 -17.61
N LEU A 104 -4.76 -7.64 -16.67
CA LEU A 104 -4.46 -8.93 -16.04
C LEU A 104 -5.61 -9.39 -15.12
N TRP A 105 -6.31 -8.43 -14.52
CA TRP A 105 -7.29 -8.64 -13.48
C TRP A 105 -8.71 -8.76 -14.00
N GLY A 106 -9.47 -9.62 -13.35
CA GLY A 106 -10.87 -9.89 -13.52
C GLY A 106 -11.26 -11.03 -12.58
N GLU A 107 -12.47 -11.55 -12.68
CA GLU A 107 -13.02 -12.57 -11.77
C GLU A 107 -12.11 -13.80 -11.62
N VAL A 108 -11.67 -14.39 -12.73
CA VAL A 108 -10.86 -15.63 -12.69
C VAL A 108 -9.51 -15.41 -12.01
N ASN A 109 -8.77 -14.37 -12.39
CA ASN A 109 -7.45 -14.12 -11.83
C ASN A 109 -7.51 -13.66 -10.38
N SER A 110 -8.51 -12.87 -9.97
CA SER A 110 -8.69 -12.48 -8.58
C SER A 110 -8.97 -13.69 -7.68
N ASN A 111 -9.87 -14.59 -8.09
CA ASN A 111 -10.14 -15.83 -7.35
C ASN A 111 -8.91 -16.74 -7.28
N THR A 112 -8.18 -16.90 -8.39
CA THR A 112 -6.94 -17.70 -8.43
C THR A 112 -5.89 -17.16 -7.46
N HIS A 113 -5.64 -15.84 -7.48
CA HIS A 113 -4.65 -15.22 -6.60
C HIS A 113 -5.11 -15.21 -5.14
N ARG A 114 -6.41 -15.08 -4.90
CA ARG A 114 -7.00 -15.21 -3.56
C ARG A 114 -6.73 -16.60 -2.97
N ALA A 115 -6.92 -17.66 -3.77
CA ALA A 115 -6.61 -19.03 -3.38
C ALA A 115 -5.11 -19.25 -3.07
N LEU A 116 -4.23 -18.45 -3.69
CA LEU A 116 -2.79 -18.45 -3.43
C LEU A 116 -2.37 -17.50 -2.28
N GLY A 117 -3.31 -16.91 -1.53
CA GLY A 117 -3.03 -16.07 -0.36
C GLY A 117 -2.80 -14.59 -0.68
N CYS A 118 -3.13 -14.12 -1.89
CA CYS A 118 -3.08 -12.70 -2.22
C CYS A 118 -4.34 -11.97 -1.70
N VAL A 119 -4.16 -10.79 -1.15
CA VAL A 119 -5.27 -9.95 -0.61
C VAL A 119 -5.72 -8.88 -1.59
N GLY A 120 -4.92 -8.59 -2.61
CA GLY A 120 -5.23 -7.60 -3.62
C GLY A 120 -4.07 -7.29 -4.55
N THR A 121 -4.23 -6.20 -5.30
CA THR A 121 -3.26 -5.74 -6.30
C THR A 121 -3.07 -4.23 -6.25
N ILE A 122 -1.87 -3.81 -6.65
CA ILE A 122 -1.55 -2.44 -7.09
C ILE A 122 -1.08 -2.56 -8.53
N THR A 123 -1.72 -1.85 -9.46
CA THR A 123 -1.36 -1.90 -10.88
C THR A 123 -1.44 -0.52 -11.53
N ASP A 124 -0.37 -0.09 -12.19
CA ASP A 124 -0.40 1.09 -13.04
C ASP A 124 -1.06 0.82 -14.41
N GLY A 125 -1.57 -0.39 -14.58
CA GLY A 125 -2.42 -0.85 -15.66
C GLY A 125 -3.93 -0.67 -15.38
N ALA A 126 -4.74 -1.53 -15.99
CA ALA A 126 -6.19 -1.54 -15.86
C ALA A 126 -6.71 -2.78 -15.12
N ILE A 127 -7.93 -2.66 -14.60
CA ILE A 127 -8.72 -3.77 -14.06
C ILE A 127 -10.11 -3.84 -14.72
N ARG A 128 -10.79 -4.97 -14.57
CA ARG A 128 -12.19 -5.18 -14.94
C ARG A 128 -12.89 -6.07 -13.89
N ASP A 129 -14.17 -6.32 -14.05
CA ASP A 129 -14.95 -7.23 -13.18
C ASP A 129 -14.86 -6.81 -11.69
N VAL A 130 -15.08 -5.51 -11.40
CA VAL A 130 -14.85 -4.91 -10.06
C VAL A 130 -15.74 -5.53 -9.01
N ASP A 131 -17.00 -5.83 -9.34
CA ASP A 131 -17.95 -6.42 -8.41
C ASP A 131 -17.57 -7.87 -8.09
N GLU A 132 -17.15 -8.63 -9.09
CA GLU A 132 -16.69 -10.01 -8.94
C GLU A 132 -15.37 -10.09 -8.18
N MET A 133 -14.43 -9.16 -8.43
CA MET A 133 -13.20 -9.03 -7.65
C MET A 133 -13.50 -8.69 -6.19
N THR A 134 -14.47 -7.80 -5.94
CA THR A 134 -14.94 -7.47 -4.58
C THR A 134 -15.54 -8.68 -3.89
N ASN A 135 -16.38 -9.46 -4.59
CA ASN A 135 -16.96 -10.70 -4.05
C ASN A 135 -15.90 -11.77 -3.77
N ALA A 136 -14.81 -11.82 -4.54
CA ALA A 136 -13.67 -12.68 -4.27
C ALA A 136 -12.85 -12.23 -3.03
N GLY A 137 -13.10 -11.04 -2.47
CA GLY A 137 -12.30 -10.45 -1.40
C GLY A 137 -10.91 -10.02 -1.87
N PHE A 138 -10.77 -9.59 -3.12
CA PHE A 138 -9.52 -9.19 -3.76
C PHE A 138 -9.55 -7.70 -4.12
N LYS A 139 -8.88 -6.88 -3.31
CA LYS A 139 -8.86 -5.42 -3.44
C LYS A 139 -7.96 -4.95 -4.58
N ALA A 140 -8.31 -3.84 -5.23
CA ALA A 140 -7.50 -3.28 -6.30
C ALA A 140 -7.31 -1.76 -6.18
N LEU A 141 -6.03 -1.34 -6.19
CA LEU A 141 -5.61 0.00 -6.56
C LEU A 141 -5.11 -0.07 -8.02
N ALA A 142 -5.68 0.75 -8.89
CA ALA A 142 -5.38 0.69 -10.32
C ALA A 142 -5.46 2.08 -10.98
N ARG A 143 -4.93 2.18 -12.21
CA ARG A 143 -5.02 3.42 -12.98
C ARG A 143 -6.42 3.63 -13.54
N ARG A 144 -7.07 2.59 -14.09
CA ARG A 144 -8.36 2.71 -14.78
C ARG A 144 -9.10 1.38 -14.90
N LEU A 145 -10.35 1.47 -15.31
CA LEU A 145 -11.12 0.31 -15.80
C LEU A 145 -10.87 0.09 -17.29
N CYS A 146 -11.01 -1.16 -17.75
CA CYS A 146 -11.08 -1.52 -19.16
C CYS A 146 -12.04 -2.71 -19.36
N VAL A 147 -12.45 -2.94 -20.63
CA VAL A 147 -13.38 -4.04 -20.96
C VAL A 147 -12.63 -5.33 -21.23
N GLY A 148 -11.46 -5.25 -21.86
CA GLY A 148 -10.76 -6.41 -22.41
C GLY A 148 -9.45 -6.72 -21.70
N HIS A 149 -8.93 -7.91 -21.97
CA HIS A 149 -7.61 -8.35 -21.51
C HIS A 149 -6.53 -8.23 -22.61
N ALA A 150 -6.90 -7.93 -23.86
CA ALA A 150 -5.99 -7.88 -25.00
C ALA A 150 -5.12 -9.17 -25.10
N HIS A 151 -3.79 -9.00 -25.15
CA HIS A 151 -2.84 -10.12 -25.20
C HIS A 151 -2.14 -10.38 -23.87
N VAL A 152 -2.76 -9.98 -22.74
CA VAL A 152 -2.14 -10.05 -21.42
C VAL A 152 -1.70 -11.47 -21.05
N VAL A 153 -0.45 -11.57 -20.64
CA VAL A 153 0.17 -12.69 -19.96
C VAL A 153 1.27 -12.13 -19.04
N PRO A 154 1.70 -12.84 -17.99
CA PRO A 154 2.93 -12.50 -17.28
C PRO A 154 4.12 -12.51 -18.25
N VAL A 155 4.94 -11.45 -18.22
CA VAL A 155 6.11 -11.30 -19.09
C VAL A 155 7.40 -11.52 -18.30
N GLU A 156 7.49 -10.87 -17.16
CA GLU A 156 8.56 -11.00 -16.18
C GLU A 156 7.96 -10.99 -14.79
N TRP A 157 8.58 -11.65 -13.82
CA TRP A 157 8.15 -11.68 -12.43
C TRP A 157 9.35 -11.88 -11.50
N ASN A 158 9.14 -11.69 -10.20
CA ASN A 158 10.21 -11.73 -9.21
C ASN A 158 11.36 -10.77 -9.55
N CYS A 159 11.03 -9.59 -10.02
CA CYS A 159 11.96 -8.53 -10.39
C CYS A 159 11.49 -7.18 -9.84
N GLU A 160 12.38 -6.20 -9.78
CA GLU A 160 11.99 -4.82 -9.49
C GLU A 160 10.96 -4.36 -10.52
N VAL A 161 9.90 -3.72 -10.05
CA VAL A 161 8.88 -3.07 -10.89
C VAL A 161 8.73 -1.61 -10.52
N GLU A 162 8.30 -0.79 -11.48
CA GLU A 162 7.96 0.61 -11.24
C GLU A 162 6.47 0.84 -11.53
N VAL A 163 5.73 1.22 -10.47
CA VAL A 163 4.30 1.51 -10.55
C VAL A 163 4.00 2.85 -9.89
N PHE A 164 3.21 3.69 -10.55
CA PHE A 164 2.84 5.03 -10.06
C PHE A 164 4.05 5.87 -9.59
N GLY A 165 5.15 5.81 -10.36
CA GLY A 165 6.39 6.53 -10.07
C GLY A 165 7.21 5.93 -8.92
N ARG A 166 6.86 4.76 -8.40
CA ARG A 166 7.55 4.11 -7.29
C ARG A 166 8.13 2.76 -7.69
N LYS A 167 9.41 2.55 -7.38
CA LYS A 167 10.08 1.25 -7.51
C LYS A 167 9.76 0.36 -6.32
N ILE A 168 9.42 -0.89 -6.61
CA ILE A 168 9.06 -1.89 -5.61
C ILE A 168 9.85 -3.17 -5.87
N GLN A 169 10.47 -3.68 -4.80
CA GLN A 169 11.18 -4.94 -4.82
C GLN A 169 10.26 -6.12 -4.50
N PRO A 170 10.53 -7.32 -5.06
CA PRO A 170 9.88 -8.54 -4.62
C PRO A 170 10.04 -8.74 -3.10
N GLY A 171 8.95 -9.10 -2.42
CA GLY A 171 8.96 -9.36 -0.98
C GLY A 171 8.93 -8.12 -0.09
N GLN A 172 8.91 -6.91 -0.63
CA GLN A 172 8.80 -5.68 0.14
C GLN A 172 7.42 -5.57 0.80
N LEU A 173 7.38 -5.15 2.07
CA LEU A 173 6.11 -4.92 2.78
C LEU A 173 5.39 -3.71 2.20
N ILE A 174 4.09 -3.86 1.94
CA ILE A 174 3.24 -2.78 1.43
C ILE A 174 2.02 -2.59 2.33
N HIS A 175 1.72 -1.34 2.62
CA HIS A 175 0.44 -0.89 3.16
C HIS A 175 -0.27 -0.02 2.12
N ALA A 176 -1.54 -0.27 1.83
CA ALA A 176 -2.25 0.43 0.77
C ALA A 176 -3.74 0.61 1.06
N ASP A 177 -4.28 1.79 0.75
CA ASP A 177 -5.69 2.12 0.85
C ASP A 177 -6.10 3.20 -0.18
N LYS A 178 -7.22 3.88 0.06
CA LYS A 178 -7.74 4.94 -0.82
C LYS A 178 -6.81 6.15 -1.00
N HIS A 179 -5.81 6.33 -0.13
CA HIS A 179 -4.84 7.43 -0.24
C HIS A 179 -3.64 7.05 -1.13
N GLY A 180 -3.50 5.78 -1.47
CA GLY A 180 -2.37 5.24 -2.23
C GLY A 180 -1.69 4.09 -1.49
N PHE A 181 -0.37 3.99 -1.63
CA PHE A 181 0.40 2.93 -0.98
C PHE A 181 1.74 3.44 -0.45
N LEU A 182 2.19 2.80 0.61
CA LEU A 182 3.51 2.92 1.21
C LEU A 182 4.25 1.60 1.02
N ALA A 183 5.45 1.65 0.44
CA ALA A 183 6.36 0.52 0.33
C ALA A 183 7.44 0.66 1.41
N VAL A 184 7.39 -0.21 2.42
CA VAL A 184 8.22 -0.11 3.61
C VAL A 184 9.56 -0.80 3.37
N PRO A 185 10.72 -0.15 3.63
CA PRO A 185 12.03 -0.78 3.62
C PRO A 185 12.11 -1.95 4.62
N GLN A 186 12.84 -3.00 4.26
CA GLN A 186 12.94 -4.21 5.09
C GLN A 186 13.52 -3.94 6.47
N GLU A 187 14.44 -3.00 6.59
CA GLU A 187 15.07 -2.56 7.83
C GLU A 187 14.10 -1.90 8.81
N ASP A 188 13.01 -1.32 8.31
CA ASP A 188 12.02 -0.60 9.11
C ASP A 188 10.85 -1.48 9.56
N GLU A 189 10.64 -2.65 8.93
CA GLU A 189 9.47 -3.51 9.17
C GLU A 189 9.27 -3.85 10.65
N GLU A 190 10.34 -4.21 11.36
CA GLU A 190 10.26 -4.70 12.74
C GLU A 190 9.74 -3.64 13.72
N LYS A 191 10.02 -2.36 13.44
CA LYS A 191 9.64 -1.23 14.30
C LYS A 191 8.32 -0.58 13.89
N LEU A 192 7.83 -0.87 12.68
CA LEU A 192 6.71 -0.16 12.07
C LEU A 192 5.43 -0.20 12.91
N LEU A 193 5.07 -1.38 13.44
CA LEU A 193 3.86 -1.53 14.23
C LEU A 193 3.90 -0.71 15.53
N GLU A 194 5.03 -0.75 16.24
CA GLU A 194 5.21 0.00 17.47
C GLU A 194 5.18 1.51 17.21
N ALA A 195 5.85 1.95 16.14
CA ALA A 195 5.90 3.36 15.76
C ALA A 195 4.53 3.88 15.33
N SER A 196 3.79 3.12 14.51
CA SER A 196 2.44 3.50 14.08
C SER A 196 1.45 3.57 15.24
N LEU A 197 1.52 2.61 16.18
CA LEU A 197 0.70 2.63 17.39
C LEU A 197 1.00 3.85 18.25
N PHE A 198 2.30 4.13 18.50
CA PHE A 198 2.71 5.27 19.30
C PHE A 198 2.23 6.59 18.70
N MET A 199 2.43 6.79 17.40
CA MET A 199 2.04 8.05 16.75
C MET A 199 0.53 8.26 16.75
N ASP A 200 -0.27 7.23 16.45
CA ASP A 200 -1.74 7.29 16.53
C ASP A 200 -2.22 7.63 17.96
N GLU A 201 -1.66 6.98 18.98
CA GLU A 201 -1.99 7.26 20.39
C GLU A 201 -1.55 8.66 20.80
N ASN A 202 -0.38 9.12 20.39
CA ASN A 202 0.13 10.44 20.71
C ASN A 202 -0.73 11.53 20.07
N GLU A 203 -1.07 11.45 18.78
CA GLU A 203 -2.00 12.37 18.10
C GLU A 203 -3.36 12.41 18.80
N CYS A 204 -3.95 11.23 19.05
CA CYS A 204 -5.27 11.11 19.65
C CYS A 204 -5.35 11.71 21.05
N ASN A 205 -4.30 11.54 21.87
CA ASN A 205 -4.29 11.97 23.28
C ASN A 205 -3.77 13.40 23.49
N THR A 206 -3.13 14.01 22.49
CA THR A 206 -2.60 15.38 22.56
C THR A 206 -3.35 16.32 21.62
N VAL A 207 -2.88 16.49 20.40
CA VAL A 207 -3.34 17.52 19.45
C VAL A 207 -4.82 17.35 19.05
N ILE A 208 -5.27 16.11 18.79
CA ILE A 208 -6.67 15.85 18.42
C ILE A 208 -7.61 16.09 19.61
N ALA A 209 -7.24 15.60 20.80
CA ALA A 209 -8.02 15.82 22.01
C ALA A 209 -8.13 17.32 22.36
N ALA A 210 -7.03 18.05 22.28
CA ALA A 210 -7.01 19.49 22.49
C ALA A 210 -7.90 20.22 21.48
N ALA A 211 -7.75 19.93 20.18
CA ALA A 211 -8.54 20.54 19.12
C ALA A 211 -10.06 20.32 19.33
N ARG A 212 -10.46 19.09 19.69
CA ARG A 212 -11.88 18.79 20.01
C ARG A 212 -12.37 19.53 21.25
N SER A 213 -11.51 19.72 22.26
CA SER A 213 -11.87 20.43 23.49
C SER A 213 -12.00 21.95 23.29
N CYS A 214 -11.46 22.48 22.20
CA CYS A 214 -11.53 23.91 21.87
C CYS A 214 -12.85 24.33 21.22
N ALA A 215 -13.76 23.43 20.93
CA ALA A 215 -15.04 23.77 20.34
C ALA A 215 -15.83 24.75 21.22
N GLY A 216 -16.16 25.94 20.67
CA GLY A 216 -16.89 27.01 21.38
C GLY A 216 -16.03 27.93 22.27
N LEU A 217 -14.73 27.75 22.31
CA LEU A 217 -13.80 28.69 22.96
C LEU A 217 -13.53 29.91 22.06
N ASP A 218 -13.10 31.04 22.67
CA ASP A 218 -12.53 32.13 21.89
C ASP A 218 -11.18 31.73 21.27
N SER A 219 -10.79 32.39 20.18
CA SER A 219 -9.60 32.02 19.42
C SER A 219 -8.28 32.17 20.21
N PRO A 220 -8.06 33.18 21.06
CA PRO A 220 -6.85 33.27 21.87
C PRO A 220 -6.66 32.08 22.82
N LEU A 221 -7.74 31.70 23.55
CA LEU A 221 -7.70 30.58 24.48
C LEU A 221 -7.55 29.24 23.73
N ALA A 222 -8.23 29.08 22.59
CA ALA A 222 -8.06 27.91 21.74
C ALA A 222 -6.60 27.79 21.25
N LEU A 223 -5.99 28.91 20.81
CA LEU A 223 -4.60 28.91 20.33
C LEU A 223 -3.60 28.51 21.43
N GLU A 224 -3.78 29.02 22.65
CA GLU A 224 -2.95 28.62 23.79
C GLU A 224 -2.97 27.11 24.01
N LYS A 225 -4.17 26.50 24.09
CA LYS A 225 -4.34 25.06 24.29
C LYS A 225 -3.76 24.22 23.13
N LEU A 226 -3.93 24.68 21.90
CA LEU A 226 -3.37 23.99 20.73
C LEU A 226 -1.84 24.02 20.72
N ASN A 227 -1.23 25.16 21.10
CA ASN A 227 0.23 25.28 21.21
C ASN A 227 0.79 24.38 22.33
N GLU A 228 0.11 24.30 23.48
CA GLU A 228 0.50 23.39 24.55
C GLU A 228 0.44 21.92 24.11
N ALA A 229 -0.63 21.54 23.39
CA ALA A 229 -0.80 20.19 22.89
C ALA A 229 0.23 19.83 21.82
N ALA A 230 0.54 20.74 20.89
CA ALA A 230 1.58 20.57 19.88
C ALA A 230 2.95 20.37 20.53
N LYS A 231 3.26 21.15 21.58
CA LYS A 231 4.48 20.97 22.35
C LYS A 231 4.53 19.60 23.04
N ALA A 232 3.44 19.17 23.68
CA ALA A 232 3.36 17.88 24.34
C ALA A 232 3.54 16.73 23.35
N PHE A 233 2.94 16.83 22.14
CA PHE A 233 3.10 15.86 21.04
C PHE A 233 4.57 15.76 20.61
N SER A 234 5.22 16.90 20.34
CA SER A 234 6.63 16.93 19.90
C SER A 234 7.58 16.41 20.98
N ASP A 235 7.36 16.79 22.26
CA ASP A 235 8.19 16.34 23.38
C ASP A 235 8.11 14.80 23.52
N ALA A 236 6.92 14.22 23.44
CA ALA A 236 6.74 12.76 23.52
C ALA A 236 7.38 12.03 22.33
N THR A 237 7.24 12.56 21.11
CA THR A 237 7.87 11.99 19.91
C THR A 237 9.40 12.04 20.01
N ARG A 238 9.94 13.17 20.48
CA ARG A 238 11.39 13.34 20.68
C ARG A 238 11.94 12.37 21.74
N GLU A 239 11.22 12.20 22.83
CA GLU A 239 11.59 11.24 23.89
C GLU A 239 11.63 9.81 23.35
N LYS A 240 10.65 9.42 22.53
CA LYS A 240 10.53 8.06 22.00
C LYS A 240 11.50 7.75 20.86
N PHE A 241 11.65 8.66 19.89
CA PHE A 241 12.36 8.38 18.63
C PHE A 241 13.60 9.27 18.41
N ASN A 242 13.85 10.26 19.29
CA ASN A 242 14.87 11.30 19.08
C ASN A 242 14.65 12.10 17.76
N ARG A 243 13.37 12.33 17.40
CA ARG A 243 12.91 13.12 16.25
C ARG A 243 11.82 14.09 16.67
N ASP A 244 11.63 15.16 15.91
CA ASP A 244 10.70 16.24 16.32
C ASP A 244 9.22 15.89 16.09
N GLY A 245 8.91 14.93 15.25
CA GLY A 245 7.54 14.69 14.78
C GLY A 245 7.09 15.74 13.76
N GLU A 246 5.83 15.68 13.34
CA GLU A 246 5.27 16.54 12.29
C GLU A 246 4.60 17.82 12.81
N TRP A 247 4.44 18.00 14.13
CA TRP A 247 3.77 19.14 14.77
C TRP A 247 4.70 19.99 15.61
#